data_d5171051a09f55dcf52dc1be51af14f1
#
_entry.id   d5171051a09f55dcf52dc1be51af14f1
#
_cell.length_a   1.000
_cell.length_b   1.000
_cell.length_c   1.000
_cell.angle_alpha   90.00
_cell.angle_beta   90.00
_cell.angle_gamma   90.00
#
_symmetry.space_group_name_H-M   'P 1'
#
loop_
_entity.id
_entity.type
_entity.pdbx_description
1 polymer ?
#
loop_
_entity_poly.entity_id
_entity_poly.type
_entity_poly.pdbx_seq_one_letter_code
_entity_poly.pdbx_strand_id
1 'polypeptide(L)'
;MTPVELSRSVLCAVRRAVDEGELAVDVPERAVVTVPGPGGCGDYATNIALQLARPAGQPALRVAEILRSRLAGADGVADVVVTGPGFLNIRLGGTASVALVEEILRRGDRYGYASAPSADFVPLSCPREVRAVVVMDAVARILRSQGAAVRTHCEAELPTEWVDILGVRVDTVGGGSSGSSGSSSPGESNGGGRQGDDAGPGPRATRHQPRPPHLPHYAVRPVPAPLDPLFLGRDAARWALLHPAEHDRPRVTDEHLVQRESNPLFRVRYAYARTRALSRNAADLGFSAEPGPVEPSTGHSTDEPTRQPADQPTRQPADQSTSQPADQRTRQPADQPTSQPADHPTRHSTDQPTPQPAAHPTRQPADQRTSQPADHPTPQPADQPTRHSMDQADPTPTPSPTPTAPVTPHPLQTALADHPRVLAQAAAHRAPDRLARHLVAVADAVLPLLAVVLPRGAEKPSAAHRARLALAEAAGAVLAGGLSLLGIDAPEHL
;
A
#
# COMPACT_ATOMS: atom_id res chain seq x y z
N MET A 1 10.76 8.27 6.37
CA MET A 1 10.33 9.45 5.55
C MET A 1 9.33 8.97 4.51
N THR A 2 8.17 9.59 4.45
CA THR A 2 7.10 9.31 3.49
C THR A 2 7.25 10.13 2.21
N PRO A 3 6.63 9.75 1.08
CA PRO A 3 6.60 10.57 -0.13
C PRO A 3 6.06 11.99 0.08
N VAL A 4 5.15 12.16 1.05
CA VAL A 4 4.59 13.48 1.41
C VAL A 4 5.63 14.35 2.11
N GLU A 5 6.38 13.78 3.04
CA GLU A 5 7.47 14.47 3.72
C GLU A 5 8.59 14.82 2.73
N LEU A 6 8.95 13.86 1.85
CA LEU A 6 9.96 14.10 0.83
C LEU A 6 9.53 15.20 -0.17
N SER A 7 8.24 15.23 -0.55
CA SER A 7 7.68 16.32 -1.37
C SER A 7 7.86 17.68 -0.69
N ARG A 8 7.65 17.76 0.64
CA ARG A 8 7.88 18.99 1.41
C ARG A 8 9.37 19.35 1.46
N SER A 9 10.27 18.37 1.63
CA SER A 9 11.71 18.59 1.59
C SER A 9 12.18 19.11 0.23
N VAL A 10 11.64 18.57 -0.87
CA VAL A 10 11.90 19.06 -2.23
C VAL A 10 11.43 20.50 -2.39
N LEU A 11 10.22 20.84 -1.93
CA LEU A 11 9.71 22.23 -1.99
C LEU A 11 10.53 23.17 -1.10
N CYS A 12 11.00 22.70 0.04
CA CYS A 12 11.89 23.50 0.91
C CYS A 12 13.24 23.77 0.21
N ALA A 13 13.79 22.78 -0.49
CA ALA A 13 15.00 22.94 -1.31
C ALA A 13 14.81 23.97 -2.44
N VAL A 14 13.64 23.94 -3.11
CA VAL A 14 13.28 24.93 -4.13
C VAL A 14 13.18 26.33 -3.53
N ARG A 15 12.48 26.50 -2.39
CA ARG A 15 12.37 27.81 -1.71
C ARG A 15 13.75 28.37 -1.35
N ARG A 16 14.61 27.56 -0.75
CA ARG A 16 15.98 27.96 -0.43
C ARG A 16 16.77 28.41 -1.67
N ALA A 17 16.62 27.70 -2.80
CA ALA A 17 17.28 28.07 -4.04
C ALA A 17 16.74 29.39 -4.62
N VAL A 18 15.46 29.69 -4.42
CA VAL A 18 14.86 30.99 -4.80
C VAL A 18 15.29 32.10 -3.85
N ASP A 19 15.25 31.86 -2.54
CA ASP A 19 15.64 32.85 -1.51
C ASP A 19 17.12 33.26 -1.63
N GLU A 20 17.98 32.33 -2.03
CA GLU A 20 19.40 32.53 -2.27
C GLU A 20 19.71 33.12 -3.68
N GLY A 21 18.67 33.29 -4.51
CA GLY A 21 18.80 33.91 -5.85
C GLY A 21 19.38 32.98 -6.93
N GLU A 22 19.51 31.67 -6.66
CA GLU A 22 20.02 30.70 -7.65
C GLU A 22 18.95 30.29 -8.67
N LEU A 23 17.67 30.36 -8.28
CA LEU A 23 16.53 30.14 -9.13
C LEU A 23 15.57 31.33 -9.10
N ALA A 24 15.25 31.87 -10.27
CA ALA A 24 14.28 32.96 -10.43
C ALA A 24 12.93 32.35 -10.90
N VAL A 25 12.20 31.71 -9.98
CA VAL A 25 10.93 31.03 -10.27
C VAL A 25 9.94 31.16 -9.11
N ASP A 26 8.65 31.05 -9.40
CA ASP A 26 7.64 30.84 -8.38
C ASP A 26 7.75 29.42 -7.82
N VAL A 27 7.68 29.30 -6.49
CA VAL A 27 7.70 27.98 -5.83
C VAL A 27 6.39 27.26 -6.12
N PRO A 28 6.44 26.05 -6.73
CA PRO A 28 5.21 25.32 -7.03
C PRO A 28 4.49 24.85 -5.75
N GLU A 29 3.17 24.73 -5.81
CA GLU A 29 2.37 24.24 -4.68
C GLU A 29 2.70 22.80 -4.29
N ARG A 30 3.12 21.99 -5.27
CA ARG A 30 3.41 20.54 -5.09
C ARG A 30 4.63 20.11 -5.87
N ALA A 31 5.44 19.23 -5.25
CA ALA A 31 6.45 18.45 -5.94
C ALA A 31 5.97 16.99 -6.05
N VAL A 32 5.96 16.45 -7.27
CA VAL A 32 5.60 15.06 -7.49
C VAL A 32 6.81 14.18 -7.15
N VAL A 33 6.62 13.25 -6.23
CA VAL A 33 7.60 12.24 -5.81
C VAL A 33 7.00 10.87 -6.07
N THR A 34 7.70 10.05 -6.83
CA THR A 34 7.25 8.69 -7.23
C THR A 34 8.39 7.70 -7.11
N VAL A 35 8.08 6.41 -7.18
CA VAL A 35 9.11 5.38 -7.35
C VAL A 35 9.83 5.63 -8.67
N PRO A 36 11.18 5.45 -8.73
CA PRO A 36 11.94 5.62 -9.96
C PRO A 36 11.40 4.76 -11.10
N GLY A 37 11.33 5.34 -12.31
CA GLY A 37 11.01 4.59 -13.51
C GLY A 37 12.17 3.70 -14.00
N PRO A 38 12.00 2.98 -15.11
CA PRO A 38 13.06 2.15 -15.68
C PRO A 38 14.35 2.96 -15.91
N GLY A 39 15.48 2.43 -15.41
CA GLY A 39 16.78 3.10 -15.46
C GLY A 39 17.03 4.15 -14.37
N GLY A 40 16.06 4.41 -13.49
CA GLY A 40 16.24 5.21 -12.28
C GLY A 40 16.89 4.40 -11.14
N CYS A 41 17.40 5.08 -10.14
CA CYS A 41 18.02 4.49 -8.94
C CYS A 41 17.46 5.15 -7.68
N GLY A 42 17.73 4.54 -6.49
CA GLY A 42 17.24 5.05 -5.21
C GLY A 42 15.80 4.66 -4.90
N ASP A 43 15.25 5.25 -3.83
CA ASP A 43 13.93 4.91 -3.29
C ASP A 43 12.81 5.70 -3.99
N TYR A 44 13.09 6.96 -4.30
CA TYR A 44 12.14 7.88 -4.94
C TYR A 44 12.81 8.70 -6.03
N ALA A 45 11.99 9.21 -6.95
CA ALA A 45 12.40 10.14 -7.99
C ALA A 45 11.44 11.33 -8.09
N THR A 46 11.97 12.47 -8.51
CA THR A 46 11.17 13.66 -8.83
C THR A 46 11.65 14.31 -10.12
N ASN A 47 10.71 14.84 -10.89
CA ASN A 47 10.94 15.57 -12.12
C ASN A 47 10.88 17.09 -11.92
N ILE A 48 10.96 17.55 -10.66
CA ILE A 48 10.79 18.97 -10.32
C ILE A 48 11.76 19.90 -11.09
N ALA A 49 13.01 19.45 -11.28
CA ALA A 49 13.99 20.25 -12.03
C ALA A 49 13.61 20.44 -13.51
N LEU A 50 12.99 19.43 -14.12
CA LEU A 50 12.44 19.54 -15.48
C LEU A 50 11.27 20.54 -15.56
N GLN A 51 10.42 20.55 -14.53
CA GLN A 51 9.29 21.48 -14.43
C GLN A 51 9.75 22.92 -14.25
N LEU A 52 10.80 23.13 -13.46
CA LEU A 52 11.33 24.45 -13.14
C LEU A 52 12.31 25.02 -14.18
N ALA A 53 12.87 24.17 -15.05
CA ALA A 53 13.90 24.57 -16.02
C ALA A 53 13.45 25.71 -16.93
N ARG A 54 12.26 25.58 -17.55
CA ARG A 54 11.72 26.60 -18.45
C ARG A 54 11.36 27.90 -17.73
N PRO A 55 10.63 27.91 -16.61
CA PRO A 55 10.38 29.12 -15.85
C PRO A 55 11.66 29.81 -15.36
N ALA A 56 12.67 29.03 -14.93
CA ALA A 56 13.96 29.55 -14.46
C ALA A 56 14.87 30.09 -15.57
N GLY A 57 14.54 29.80 -16.85
CA GLY A 57 15.43 30.11 -17.96
C GLY A 57 16.77 29.37 -17.91
N GLN A 58 16.84 28.24 -17.20
CA GLN A 58 18.06 27.45 -16.99
C GLN A 58 17.92 26.03 -17.51
N PRO A 59 19.01 25.36 -17.94
CA PRO A 59 18.98 23.97 -18.28
C PRO A 59 18.52 23.09 -17.10
N ALA A 60 17.69 22.07 -17.37
CA ALA A 60 17.15 21.20 -16.34
C ALA A 60 18.25 20.50 -15.50
N LEU A 61 19.36 20.11 -16.13
CA LEU A 61 20.53 19.57 -15.41
C LEU A 61 21.10 20.57 -14.40
N ARG A 62 21.17 21.86 -14.76
CA ARG A 62 21.66 22.90 -13.84
C ARG A 62 20.72 23.07 -12.66
N VAL A 63 19.42 23.13 -12.92
CA VAL A 63 18.40 23.18 -11.85
C VAL A 63 18.47 21.93 -10.96
N ALA A 64 18.67 20.75 -11.56
CA ALA A 64 18.82 19.50 -10.81
C ALA A 64 20.05 19.51 -9.91
N GLU A 65 21.21 20.01 -10.37
CA GLU A 65 22.42 20.13 -9.55
C GLU A 65 22.24 21.11 -8.37
N ILE A 66 21.58 22.24 -8.60
CA ILE A 66 21.24 23.20 -7.54
C ILE A 66 20.38 22.52 -6.46
N LEU A 67 19.35 21.79 -6.87
CA LEU A 67 18.45 21.12 -5.93
C LEU A 67 19.10 19.91 -5.26
N ARG A 68 19.96 19.17 -5.97
CA ARG A 68 20.72 18.03 -5.44
C ARG A 68 21.53 18.41 -4.21
N SER A 69 22.32 19.50 -4.29
CA SER A 69 23.17 19.95 -3.19
C SER A 69 22.36 20.29 -1.93
N ARG A 70 21.14 20.80 -2.08
CA ARG A 70 20.25 21.15 -0.96
C ARG A 70 19.48 19.97 -0.39
N LEU A 71 19.15 19.01 -1.24
CA LEU A 71 18.45 17.79 -0.83
C LEU A 71 19.39 16.82 -0.14
N ALA A 72 20.67 16.75 -0.53
CA ALA A 72 21.67 15.88 0.10
C ALA A 72 21.90 16.18 1.59
N GLY A 73 21.54 17.39 2.06
CA GLY A 73 21.60 17.77 3.48
C GLY A 73 20.25 17.65 4.22
N ALA A 74 19.21 17.12 3.59
CA ALA A 74 17.91 16.98 4.24
C ALA A 74 17.87 15.75 5.14
N ASP A 75 17.20 15.89 6.30
CA ASP A 75 17.03 14.77 7.24
C ASP A 75 16.39 13.55 6.56
N GLY A 76 16.98 12.39 6.76
CA GLY A 76 16.53 11.13 6.21
C GLY A 76 16.89 10.88 4.74
N VAL A 77 17.59 11.80 4.06
CA VAL A 77 18.14 11.60 2.72
C VAL A 77 19.60 11.16 2.84
N ALA A 78 19.92 9.98 2.32
CA ALA A 78 21.29 9.47 2.31
C ALA A 78 22.07 9.91 1.08
N ASP A 79 21.40 10.00 -0.08
CA ASP A 79 22.04 10.35 -1.34
C ASP A 79 21.02 10.90 -2.36
N VAL A 80 21.48 11.74 -3.28
CA VAL A 80 20.67 12.24 -4.39
C VAL A 80 21.48 12.18 -5.68
N VAL A 81 21.00 11.39 -6.63
CA VAL A 81 21.63 11.18 -7.94
C VAL A 81 20.81 11.84 -9.04
N VAL A 82 21.46 12.64 -9.87
CA VAL A 82 20.83 13.21 -11.06
C VAL A 82 20.96 12.22 -12.21
N THR A 83 19.85 11.85 -12.85
CA THR A 83 19.83 10.97 -14.01
C THR A 83 19.10 11.59 -15.19
N GLY A 84 19.45 11.14 -16.41
CA GLY A 84 18.83 11.59 -17.65
C GLY A 84 18.85 13.13 -17.80
N PRO A 85 17.77 13.72 -18.27
CA PRO A 85 17.73 15.17 -18.56
C PRO A 85 17.55 16.06 -17.31
N GLY A 86 17.55 15.50 -16.09
CA GLY A 86 17.34 16.28 -14.84
C GLY A 86 16.35 15.61 -13.87
N PHE A 87 16.24 14.29 -13.87
CA PHE A 87 15.53 13.57 -12.81
C PHE A 87 16.42 13.50 -11.57
N LEU A 88 15.85 13.83 -10.43
CA LEU A 88 16.47 13.66 -9.12
C LEU A 88 16.02 12.34 -8.52
N ASN A 89 16.94 11.38 -8.39
CA ASN A 89 16.70 10.11 -7.73
C ASN A 89 17.24 10.20 -6.30
N ILE A 90 16.40 9.92 -5.33
CA ILE A 90 16.65 10.17 -3.91
C ILE A 90 16.73 8.83 -3.22
N ARG A 91 17.82 8.60 -2.48
CA ARG A 91 18.01 7.46 -1.60
C ARG A 91 17.77 7.90 -0.16
N LEU A 92 16.95 7.17 0.55
CA LEU A 92 16.69 7.40 1.96
C LEU A 92 17.76 6.69 2.83
N GLY A 93 18.06 7.27 3.98
CA GLY A 93 18.93 6.65 4.98
C GLY A 93 18.24 5.48 5.68
N GLY A 94 19.00 4.50 6.17
CA GLY A 94 18.47 3.37 6.94
C GLY A 94 17.66 3.80 8.16
N THR A 95 17.98 4.93 8.76
CA THR A 95 17.23 5.56 9.86
C THR A 95 15.81 5.99 9.43
N ALA A 96 15.60 6.35 8.16
CA ALA A 96 14.29 6.76 7.67
C ALA A 96 13.30 5.58 7.62
N SER A 97 13.76 4.38 7.31
CA SER A 97 12.94 3.15 7.34
C SER A 97 12.56 2.77 8.77
N VAL A 98 13.47 2.91 9.71
CA VAL A 98 13.21 2.66 11.14
C VAL A 98 12.18 3.66 11.67
N ALA A 99 12.39 4.96 11.43
CA ALA A 99 11.46 6.02 11.84
C ALA A 99 10.05 5.85 11.23
N LEU A 100 9.95 5.34 10.00
CA LEU A 100 8.66 5.01 9.37
C LEU A 100 7.92 3.92 10.18
N VAL A 101 8.60 2.84 10.52
CA VAL A 101 8.01 1.74 11.28
C VAL A 101 7.60 2.21 12.68
N GLU A 102 8.47 2.98 13.38
CA GLU A 102 8.16 3.59 14.67
C GLU A 102 6.91 4.47 14.61
N GLU A 103 6.79 5.32 13.60
CA GLU A 103 5.63 6.20 13.44
C GLU A 103 4.35 5.43 13.17
N ILE A 104 4.40 4.36 12.35
CA ILE A 104 3.25 3.50 12.10
C ILE A 104 2.81 2.80 13.39
N LEU A 105 3.74 2.19 14.12
CA LEU A 105 3.44 1.50 15.38
C LEU A 105 2.90 2.46 16.44
N ARG A 106 3.44 3.68 16.52
CA ARG A 106 2.98 4.72 17.43
C ARG A 106 1.55 5.19 17.12
N ARG A 107 1.18 5.32 15.82
CA ARG A 107 -0.16 5.73 15.39
C ARG A 107 -1.17 4.59 15.32
N GLY A 108 -0.69 3.36 15.19
CA GLY A 108 -1.51 2.17 15.05
C GLY A 108 -2.45 2.24 13.84
N ASP A 109 -3.70 1.87 14.04
CA ASP A 109 -4.77 1.87 13.03
C ASP A 109 -5.15 3.27 12.49
N ARG A 110 -4.65 4.33 13.14
CA ARG A 110 -4.84 5.72 12.72
C ARG A 110 -3.67 6.29 11.91
N TYR A 111 -2.72 5.46 11.51
CA TYR A 111 -1.64 5.90 10.65
C TYR A 111 -2.19 6.44 9.31
N GLY A 112 -1.69 7.58 8.88
CA GLY A 112 -2.18 8.29 7.68
C GLY A 112 -3.37 9.24 7.93
N TYR A 113 -3.94 9.26 9.14
CA TYR A 113 -4.99 10.24 9.48
C TYR A 113 -4.38 11.64 9.61
N ALA A 114 -5.17 12.65 9.26
CA ALA A 114 -4.80 14.04 9.48
C ALA A 114 -4.58 14.33 10.97
N SER A 115 -3.56 15.13 11.28
CA SER A 115 -3.22 15.49 12.66
C SER A 115 -4.09 16.62 13.22
N ALA A 116 -4.77 17.39 12.35
CA ALA A 116 -5.63 18.50 12.72
C ALA A 116 -6.94 18.42 11.93
N PRO A 117 -8.05 18.90 12.51
CA PRO A 117 -9.30 19.05 11.78
C PRO A 117 -9.13 20.03 10.63
N SER A 118 -9.74 19.72 9.49
CA SER A 118 -9.90 20.65 8.38
C SER A 118 -11.09 21.59 8.64
N ALA A 119 -11.00 22.81 8.12
CA ALA A 119 -12.15 23.71 8.10
C ALA A 119 -13.24 23.28 7.10
N ASP A 120 -12.99 22.23 6.32
CA ASP A 120 -13.89 21.77 5.26
C ASP A 120 -15.12 21.09 5.84
N PHE A 121 -16.29 21.60 5.47
CA PHE A 121 -17.57 20.93 5.68
C PHE A 121 -18.03 20.29 4.36
N VAL A 122 -18.21 18.97 4.36
CA VAL A 122 -18.55 18.19 3.17
C VAL A 122 -19.92 17.53 3.34
N PRO A 123 -20.98 18.09 2.76
CA PRO A 123 -22.29 17.44 2.71
C PRO A 123 -22.30 16.40 1.57
N LEU A 124 -22.53 15.14 1.91
CA LEU A 124 -22.70 14.03 0.97
C LEU A 124 -24.17 13.67 0.85
N SER A 125 -24.63 13.35 -0.35
CA SER A 125 -25.98 12.81 -0.59
C SER A 125 -25.92 11.59 -1.51
N CYS A 126 -26.86 10.67 -1.35
CA CYS A 126 -26.97 9.50 -2.22
C CYS A 126 -28.46 9.13 -2.46
N PRO A 127 -28.77 8.48 -3.60
CA PRO A 127 -30.05 7.82 -3.79
C PRO A 127 -30.20 6.63 -2.84
N ARG A 128 -31.44 6.16 -2.66
CA ARG A 128 -31.74 4.92 -1.93
C ARG A 128 -31.36 3.70 -2.79
N GLU A 129 -30.05 3.51 -2.95
CA GLU A 129 -29.45 2.39 -3.69
C GLU A 129 -28.31 1.82 -2.83
N VAL A 130 -28.23 0.48 -2.71
CA VAL A 130 -27.36 -0.19 -1.72
C VAL A 130 -25.89 0.17 -1.90
N ARG A 131 -25.37 0.20 -3.13
CA ARG A 131 -23.98 0.54 -3.38
C ARG A 131 -23.72 2.02 -3.08
N ALA A 132 -24.63 2.91 -3.46
CA ALA A 132 -24.49 4.34 -3.22
C ALA A 132 -24.39 4.66 -1.72
N VAL A 133 -25.20 4.00 -0.90
CA VAL A 133 -25.18 4.15 0.56
C VAL A 133 -23.86 3.60 1.15
N VAL A 134 -23.40 2.43 0.72
CA VAL A 134 -22.15 1.83 1.19
C VAL A 134 -20.94 2.67 0.77
N VAL A 135 -20.91 3.18 -0.47
CA VAL A 135 -19.84 4.06 -0.95
C VAL A 135 -19.85 5.37 -0.16
N MET A 136 -21.02 5.98 0.06
CA MET A 136 -21.15 7.21 0.85
C MET A 136 -20.63 7.01 2.29
N ASP A 137 -20.99 5.90 2.96
CA ASP A 137 -20.51 5.59 4.31
C ASP A 137 -18.97 5.46 4.34
N ALA A 138 -18.37 4.73 3.40
CA ALA A 138 -16.92 4.59 3.31
C ALA A 138 -16.22 5.92 3.00
N VAL A 139 -16.74 6.72 2.06
CA VAL A 139 -16.24 8.06 1.73
C VAL A 139 -16.33 8.99 2.95
N ALA A 140 -17.41 8.94 3.70
CA ALA A 140 -17.56 9.74 4.91
C ALA A 140 -16.53 9.38 5.98
N ARG A 141 -16.24 8.08 6.18
CA ARG A 141 -15.17 7.59 7.09
C ARG A 141 -13.80 8.10 6.64
N ILE A 142 -13.49 7.96 5.35
CA ILE A 142 -12.21 8.41 4.78
C ILE A 142 -12.05 9.92 4.92
N LEU A 143 -13.07 10.72 4.58
CA LEU A 143 -13.02 12.17 4.74
C LEU A 143 -12.84 12.61 6.20
N ARG A 144 -13.58 11.96 7.12
CA ARG A 144 -13.42 12.22 8.58
C ARG A 144 -12.00 11.86 9.05
N SER A 145 -11.38 10.80 8.53
CA SER A 145 -9.98 10.47 8.83
C SER A 145 -9.00 11.54 8.36
N GLN A 146 -9.37 12.31 7.34
CA GLN A 146 -8.61 13.45 6.83
C GLN A 146 -9.01 14.80 7.46
N GLY A 147 -9.77 14.75 8.55
CA GLY A 147 -10.13 15.92 9.36
C GLY A 147 -11.36 16.69 8.89
N ALA A 148 -12.02 16.26 7.82
CA ALA A 148 -13.22 16.95 7.32
C ALA A 148 -14.44 16.72 8.21
N ALA A 149 -15.26 17.76 8.39
CA ALA A 149 -16.60 17.63 8.98
C ALA A 149 -17.56 17.15 7.89
N VAL A 150 -18.14 15.95 8.05
CA VAL A 150 -18.98 15.32 7.03
C VAL A 150 -20.39 15.09 7.55
N ARG A 151 -21.38 15.47 6.77
CA ARG A 151 -22.80 15.12 6.96
C ARG A 151 -23.29 14.29 5.79
N THR A 152 -23.97 13.19 6.09
CA THR A 152 -24.51 12.25 5.11
C THR A 152 -26.03 12.36 5.04
N HIS A 153 -26.57 12.30 3.81
CA HIS A 153 -27.99 12.37 3.53
C HIS A 153 -28.38 11.30 2.52
N CYS A 154 -29.46 10.55 2.78
CA CYS A 154 -30.07 9.65 1.81
C CYS A 154 -31.43 10.19 1.37
N GLU A 155 -31.76 10.06 0.09
CA GLU A 155 -33.03 10.57 -0.49
C GLU A 155 -34.27 9.92 0.13
N ALA A 156 -34.16 8.73 0.73
CA ALA A 156 -35.25 8.05 1.42
C ALA A 156 -34.74 7.20 2.60
N GLU A 157 -35.65 6.72 3.44
CA GLU A 157 -35.35 5.83 4.56
C GLU A 157 -34.68 4.52 4.10
N LEU A 158 -33.65 4.09 4.85
CA LEU A 158 -32.90 2.89 4.54
C LEU A 158 -33.66 1.65 5.00
N PRO A 159 -33.60 0.53 4.26
CA PRO A 159 -34.03 -0.77 4.76
C PRO A 159 -33.25 -1.15 6.05
N THR A 160 -33.94 -1.73 7.01
CA THR A 160 -33.35 -2.14 8.29
C THR A 160 -32.19 -3.13 8.07
N GLU A 161 -32.32 -4.02 7.08
CA GLU A 161 -31.30 -5.01 6.73
C GLU A 161 -29.98 -4.37 6.27
N TRP A 162 -30.03 -3.18 5.62
CA TRP A 162 -28.80 -2.49 5.23
C TRP A 162 -28.07 -1.90 6.45
N VAL A 163 -28.83 -1.41 7.44
CA VAL A 163 -28.27 -0.91 8.68
C VAL A 163 -27.68 -2.05 9.51
N ASP A 164 -28.41 -3.12 9.67
CA ASP A 164 -28.05 -4.23 10.57
C ASP A 164 -26.93 -5.10 9.97
N ILE A 165 -27.04 -5.47 8.69
CA ILE A 165 -26.09 -6.36 8.03
C ILE A 165 -24.86 -5.60 7.53
N LEU A 166 -25.07 -4.51 6.75
CA LEU A 166 -23.95 -3.79 6.15
C LEU A 166 -23.32 -2.76 7.10
N GLY A 167 -23.98 -2.44 8.23
CA GLY A 167 -23.48 -1.50 9.21
C GLY A 167 -23.38 -0.06 8.70
N VAL A 168 -24.18 0.30 7.70
CA VAL A 168 -24.23 1.66 7.14
C VAL A 168 -24.98 2.62 8.05
N ARG A 169 -24.54 3.88 8.10
CA ARG A 169 -25.18 4.93 8.88
C ARG A 169 -25.33 6.18 8.04
N VAL A 170 -26.48 6.84 8.20
CA VAL A 170 -26.81 8.10 7.52
C VAL A 170 -27.27 9.10 8.58
N ASP A 171 -26.79 10.34 8.51
CA ASP A 171 -27.10 11.37 9.50
C ASP A 171 -28.53 11.92 9.31
N THR A 172 -29.01 11.98 8.05
CA THR A 172 -30.34 12.47 7.70
C THR A 172 -30.91 11.69 6.54
N VAL A 173 -32.23 11.46 6.56
CA VAL A 173 -33.00 10.88 5.44
C VAL A 173 -33.97 11.90 4.87
N GLY A 174 -34.23 11.86 3.56
CA GLY A 174 -35.20 12.70 2.90
C GLY A 174 -36.59 12.40 3.45
N GLY A 175 -37.17 13.35 4.16
CA GLY A 175 -38.59 13.37 4.36
C GLY A 175 -39.21 13.76 3.02
N GLY A 176 -40.00 12.86 2.44
CA GLY A 176 -40.98 13.31 1.46
C GLY A 176 -41.74 14.48 2.09
N SER A 177 -41.90 15.56 1.36
CA SER A 177 -42.85 16.62 1.74
C SER A 177 -44.21 15.96 1.95
N SER A 178 -44.47 15.52 3.18
CA SER A 178 -45.83 15.26 3.60
C SER A 178 -46.55 16.59 3.49
N GLY A 179 -47.16 16.82 2.33
CA GLY A 179 -48.21 17.79 2.22
C GLY A 179 -49.16 17.47 3.35
N SER A 180 -49.28 18.38 4.30
CA SER A 180 -50.36 18.39 5.27
C SER A 180 -51.64 18.54 4.47
N SER A 181 -52.22 17.42 4.07
CA SER A 181 -53.65 17.36 3.76
C SER A 181 -54.38 17.63 5.06
N GLY A 182 -54.70 18.88 5.27
CA GLY A 182 -55.65 19.28 6.28
C GLY A 182 -56.96 18.54 6.03
N SER A 183 -57.26 17.55 6.86
CA SER A 183 -58.61 17.02 6.97
C SER A 183 -59.50 18.10 7.59
N SER A 184 -60.19 18.80 6.73
CA SER A 184 -61.37 19.58 7.09
C SER A 184 -62.46 18.61 7.49
N SER A 185 -62.73 18.49 8.79
CA SER A 185 -63.99 17.97 9.31
C SER A 185 -65.04 19.09 9.26
N PRO A 186 -66.24 18.83 8.75
CA PRO A 186 -67.37 19.78 8.85
C PRO A 186 -68.06 19.58 10.20
N GLY A 187 -68.11 20.63 11.01
CA GLY A 187 -68.87 20.69 12.27
C GLY A 187 -69.62 22.02 12.33
N GLU A 188 -70.94 21.88 12.39
CA GLU A 188 -71.97 22.84 12.34
C GLU A 188 -71.92 23.97 13.37
N SER A 189 -72.43 25.13 12.87
CA SER A 189 -73.36 26.13 13.41
C SER A 189 -73.38 26.49 14.92
N ASN A 190 -73.28 27.73 15.29
CA ASN A 190 -74.38 28.62 15.59
C ASN A 190 -73.93 29.89 16.31
N GLY A 191 -74.40 31.01 15.84
CA GLY A 191 -75.03 32.06 16.66
C GLY A 191 -74.20 33.11 17.34
N GLY A 192 -74.32 34.31 16.86
CA GLY A 192 -74.61 35.46 17.74
C GLY A 192 -73.47 36.47 17.99
N GLY A 193 -73.49 37.53 17.20
CA GLY A 193 -73.69 38.88 17.68
C GLY A 193 -72.55 39.70 18.30
N ARG A 194 -72.39 40.86 17.66
CA ARG A 194 -72.02 42.20 18.13
C ARG A 194 -70.56 42.69 18.01
N GLN A 195 -70.50 43.61 17.02
CA GLN A 195 -69.92 44.98 17.05
C GLN A 195 -68.94 45.35 18.18
N GLY A 196 -67.79 45.87 17.74
CA GLY A 196 -66.84 46.64 18.57
C GLY A 196 -65.56 46.98 17.83
N ASP A 197 -65.55 48.17 17.37
CA ASP A 197 -64.58 49.07 16.74
C ASP A 197 -63.05 48.87 16.91
N ASP A 198 -62.40 49.31 15.85
CA ASP A 198 -61.09 50.03 15.79
C ASP A 198 -59.87 49.53 16.52
N ALA A 199 -58.91 49.02 15.72
CA ALA A 199 -57.50 49.35 15.83
C ALA A 199 -56.78 48.87 14.59
N GLY A 200 -56.05 49.75 13.93
CA GLY A 200 -55.36 49.58 12.64
C GLY A 200 -54.30 48.52 12.56
N PRO A 201 -53.93 48.08 11.34
CA PRO A 201 -52.91 47.03 11.13
C PRO A 201 -51.50 47.60 11.28
N GLY A 202 -50.87 47.27 12.36
CA GLY A 202 -49.41 47.41 12.50
C GLY A 202 -48.70 46.46 11.50
N PRO A 203 -47.61 46.88 10.87
CA PRO A 203 -46.87 46.03 9.94
C PRO A 203 -46.24 44.87 10.68
N ARG A 204 -46.79 43.65 10.48
CA ARG A 204 -46.09 42.41 10.82
C ARG A 204 -44.83 42.31 9.96
N ALA A 205 -43.70 42.73 10.54
CA ALA A 205 -42.39 42.40 10.01
C ALA A 205 -42.22 40.88 10.02
N THR A 206 -42.49 40.26 8.89
CA THR A 206 -42.06 38.90 8.60
C THR A 206 -40.56 38.94 8.63
N ARG A 207 -39.97 38.53 9.77
CA ARG A 207 -38.52 38.21 9.84
C ARG A 207 -38.29 37.13 8.80
N HIS A 208 -37.83 37.51 7.62
CA HIS A 208 -37.20 36.64 6.70
C HIS A 208 -35.89 36.20 7.41
N GLN A 209 -35.90 35.03 8.03
CA GLN A 209 -34.67 34.35 8.39
C GLN A 209 -33.98 34.06 7.08
N PRO A 210 -32.73 34.54 6.86
CA PRO A 210 -32.01 34.19 5.67
C PRO A 210 -31.87 32.69 5.65
N ARG A 211 -32.38 32.07 4.59
CA ARG A 211 -32.20 30.64 4.33
C ARG A 211 -30.70 30.42 4.27
N PRO A 212 -30.16 29.48 5.08
CA PRO A 212 -28.70 29.24 5.05
C PRO A 212 -28.28 28.95 3.60
N PRO A 213 -27.14 29.45 3.15
CA PRO A 213 -26.66 29.22 1.80
C PRO A 213 -26.68 27.72 1.54
N HIS A 214 -27.35 27.31 0.45
CA HIS A 214 -27.33 25.91 0.00
C HIS A 214 -25.90 25.59 -0.39
N LEU A 215 -25.14 25.02 0.54
CA LEU A 215 -23.85 24.42 0.22
C LEU A 215 -24.06 23.32 -0.82
N PRO A 216 -23.31 23.28 -1.92
CA PRO A 216 -23.49 22.28 -2.94
C PRO A 216 -23.25 20.89 -2.33
N HIS A 217 -24.31 20.07 -2.31
CA HIS A 217 -24.21 18.67 -1.89
C HIS A 217 -23.44 17.89 -2.93
N TYR A 218 -22.45 17.10 -2.50
CA TYR A 218 -21.83 16.15 -3.38
C TYR A 218 -22.69 14.88 -3.47
N ALA A 219 -23.21 14.61 -4.68
CA ALA A 219 -24.04 13.44 -4.93
C ALA A 219 -23.15 12.22 -5.23
N VAL A 220 -23.23 11.20 -4.38
CA VAL A 220 -22.58 9.90 -4.56
C VAL A 220 -23.49 9.02 -5.42
N ARG A 221 -23.08 8.74 -6.66
CA ARG A 221 -23.89 8.01 -7.66
C ARG A 221 -23.04 6.99 -8.41
N PRO A 222 -22.58 5.93 -7.75
CA PRO A 222 -21.85 4.86 -8.42
C PRO A 222 -22.77 4.07 -9.37
N VAL A 223 -22.18 3.31 -10.28
CA VAL A 223 -22.93 2.30 -11.06
C VAL A 223 -23.62 1.34 -10.09
N PRO A 224 -24.94 1.15 -10.17
CA PRO A 224 -25.69 0.32 -9.22
C PRO A 224 -25.23 -1.14 -9.17
N ALA A 225 -25.46 -1.78 -8.03
CA ALA A 225 -25.23 -3.20 -7.87
C ALA A 225 -26.24 -4.01 -8.72
N PRO A 226 -25.80 -5.05 -9.46
CA PRO A 226 -26.70 -5.83 -10.30
C PRO A 226 -27.61 -6.77 -9.50
N LEU A 227 -27.19 -7.12 -8.29
CA LEU A 227 -27.85 -8.06 -7.37
C LEU A 227 -27.80 -7.50 -5.94
N ASP A 228 -28.70 -7.99 -5.09
CA ASP A 228 -28.66 -7.69 -3.67
C ASP A 228 -27.43 -8.36 -3.03
N PRO A 229 -26.51 -7.58 -2.39
CA PRO A 229 -25.27 -8.14 -1.81
C PRO A 229 -25.45 -8.74 -0.41
N LEU A 230 -26.63 -8.66 0.21
CA LEU A 230 -26.83 -9.04 1.63
C LEU A 230 -26.52 -10.49 1.93
N PHE A 231 -26.67 -11.41 0.96
CA PHE A 231 -26.36 -12.83 1.12
C PHE A 231 -24.85 -13.07 1.37
N LEU A 232 -23.98 -12.13 1.01
CA LEU A 232 -22.54 -12.20 1.27
C LEU A 232 -22.17 -11.87 2.73
N GLY A 233 -23.11 -11.34 3.51
CA GLY A 233 -22.81 -10.78 4.81
C GLY A 233 -22.05 -9.45 4.70
N ARG A 234 -21.74 -8.85 5.85
CA ARG A 234 -21.20 -7.48 5.94
C ARG A 234 -19.92 -7.26 5.13
N ASP A 235 -18.89 -8.03 5.44
CA ASP A 235 -17.52 -7.75 4.96
C ASP A 235 -17.37 -8.02 3.46
N ALA A 236 -17.87 -9.19 3.01
CA ALA A 236 -17.77 -9.56 1.60
C ALA A 236 -18.70 -8.68 0.73
N ALA A 237 -19.89 -8.33 1.22
CA ALA A 237 -20.78 -7.40 0.54
C ALA A 237 -20.15 -6.01 0.39
N ARG A 238 -19.62 -5.45 1.49
CA ARG A 238 -18.93 -4.15 1.43
C ARG A 238 -17.73 -4.17 0.50
N TRP A 239 -16.92 -5.24 0.55
CA TRP A 239 -15.79 -5.38 -0.36
C TRP A 239 -16.22 -5.45 -1.82
N ALA A 240 -17.22 -6.27 -2.16
CA ALA A 240 -17.76 -6.40 -3.51
C ALA A 240 -18.25 -5.05 -4.08
N LEU A 241 -18.79 -4.18 -3.24
CA LEU A 241 -19.31 -2.87 -3.62
C LEU A 241 -18.25 -1.76 -3.66
N LEU A 242 -17.17 -1.86 -2.83
CA LEU A 242 -16.17 -0.80 -2.65
C LEU A 242 -14.87 -1.01 -3.44
N HIS A 243 -14.49 -2.28 -3.71
CA HIS A 243 -13.25 -2.60 -4.44
C HIS A 243 -13.28 -2.16 -5.92
N PRO A 244 -14.40 -2.31 -6.68
CA PRO A 244 -14.52 -1.74 -8.02
C PRO A 244 -14.64 -0.21 -7.96
N ALA A 245 -14.05 0.49 -8.94
CA ALA A 245 -14.19 1.93 -9.06
C ALA A 245 -15.67 2.35 -9.22
N GLU A 246 -16.00 3.61 -8.93
CA GLU A 246 -17.37 4.11 -8.93
C GLU A 246 -18.09 3.87 -10.26
N HIS A 247 -17.37 4.00 -11.38
CA HIS A 247 -17.88 3.82 -12.74
C HIS A 247 -17.88 2.36 -13.23
N ASP A 248 -17.28 1.44 -12.47
CA ASP A 248 -17.26 0.02 -12.80
C ASP A 248 -18.50 -0.69 -12.25
N ARG A 249 -19.00 -1.68 -12.99
CA ARG A 249 -20.08 -2.54 -12.49
C ARG A 249 -19.55 -3.53 -11.45
N PRO A 250 -20.07 -3.54 -10.22
CA PRO A 250 -19.63 -4.47 -9.18
C PRO A 250 -20.04 -5.90 -9.52
N ARG A 251 -19.18 -6.86 -9.18
CA ARG A 251 -19.49 -8.29 -9.24
C ARG A 251 -19.92 -8.74 -7.86
N VAL A 252 -21.18 -9.14 -7.72
CA VAL A 252 -21.75 -9.63 -6.46
C VAL A 252 -21.94 -11.12 -6.61
N THR A 253 -20.95 -11.90 -6.22
CA THR A 253 -20.90 -13.37 -6.34
C THR A 253 -20.34 -14.00 -5.06
N ASP A 254 -20.62 -15.28 -4.86
CA ASP A 254 -20.10 -16.10 -3.76
C ASP A 254 -18.57 -16.27 -3.77
N GLU A 255 -17.91 -15.94 -4.89
CA GLU A 255 -16.43 -15.88 -4.97
C GLU A 255 -15.82 -15.00 -3.88
N HIS A 256 -16.53 -13.98 -3.40
CA HIS A 256 -16.09 -13.13 -2.30
C HIS A 256 -16.06 -13.84 -0.93
N LEU A 257 -16.72 -14.98 -0.80
CA LEU A 257 -16.71 -15.82 0.41
C LEU A 257 -15.61 -16.87 0.40
N VAL A 258 -15.00 -17.13 -0.77
CA VAL A 258 -14.02 -18.20 -0.92
C VAL A 258 -12.70 -17.81 -0.25
N GLN A 259 -12.16 -18.69 0.59
CA GLN A 259 -10.87 -18.52 1.28
C GLN A 259 -9.71 -19.01 0.39
N ARG A 260 -9.40 -18.26 -0.66
CA ARG A 260 -8.33 -18.56 -1.62
C ARG A 260 -7.54 -17.27 -1.95
N GLU A 261 -6.30 -17.44 -2.38
CA GLU A 261 -5.43 -16.34 -2.80
C GLU A 261 -6.02 -15.50 -3.95
N SER A 262 -6.87 -16.10 -4.80
CA SER A 262 -7.57 -15.36 -5.87
C SER A 262 -8.59 -14.34 -5.33
N ASN A 263 -9.06 -14.50 -4.07
CA ASN A 263 -9.96 -13.54 -3.44
C ASN A 263 -9.16 -12.41 -2.75
N PRO A 264 -9.20 -11.16 -3.25
CA PRO A 264 -8.45 -10.06 -2.67
C PRO A 264 -8.83 -9.74 -1.22
N LEU A 265 -10.11 -9.85 -0.84
CA LEU A 265 -10.55 -9.65 0.54
C LEU A 265 -9.93 -10.69 1.47
N PHE A 266 -9.96 -11.96 1.06
CA PHE A 266 -9.34 -13.03 1.84
C PHE A 266 -7.84 -12.75 2.04
N ARG A 267 -7.09 -12.37 0.98
CA ARG A 267 -5.66 -12.05 1.10
C ARG A 267 -5.38 -10.95 2.12
N VAL A 268 -6.17 -9.87 2.08
CA VAL A 268 -6.02 -8.73 3.02
C VAL A 268 -6.27 -9.19 4.47
N ARG A 269 -7.37 -9.91 4.70
CA ARG A 269 -7.72 -10.41 6.05
C ARG A 269 -6.74 -11.49 6.53
N TYR A 270 -6.31 -12.38 5.63
CA TYR A 270 -5.31 -13.41 5.93
C TYR A 270 -3.96 -12.78 6.31
N ALA A 271 -3.49 -11.80 5.54
CA ALA A 271 -2.27 -11.08 5.86
C ALA A 271 -2.35 -10.46 7.25
N TYR A 272 -3.44 -9.77 7.59
CA TYR A 272 -3.66 -9.21 8.92
C TYR A 272 -3.66 -10.29 10.01
N ALA A 273 -4.46 -11.33 9.88
CA ALA A 273 -4.53 -12.40 10.88
C ALA A 273 -3.16 -13.08 11.10
N ARG A 274 -2.37 -13.26 10.02
CA ARG A 274 -1.01 -13.80 10.11
C ARG A 274 -0.05 -12.88 10.85
N THR A 275 -0.12 -11.54 10.63
CA THR A 275 0.72 -10.60 11.42
C THR A 275 0.38 -10.70 12.90
N ARG A 276 -0.90 -10.79 13.27
CA ARG A 276 -1.35 -10.96 14.67
C ARG A 276 -0.87 -12.28 15.28
N ALA A 277 -0.96 -13.38 14.50
CA ALA A 277 -0.46 -14.68 14.95
C ALA A 277 1.05 -14.66 15.17
N LEU A 278 1.83 -13.98 14.32
CA LEU A 278 3.28 -13.86 14.48
C LEU A 278 3.65 -13.05 15.75
N SER A 279 2.93 -11.98 16.06
CA SER A 279 3.15 -11.23 17.31
C SER A 279 2.92 -12.11 18.54
N ARG A 280 1.85 -12.94 18.55
CA ARG A 280 1.61 -13.89 19.65
C ARG A 280 2.70 -14.94 19.74
N ASN A 281 3.08 -15.56 18.62
CA ASN A 281 4.13 -16.58 18.60
C ASN A 281 5.50 -16.02 19.01
N ALA A 282 5.82 -14.77 18.64
CA ALA A 282 7.04 -14.11 19.08
C ALA A 282 7.05 -13.88 20.59
N ALA A 283 5.93 -13.47 21.16
CA ALA A 283 5.77 -13.32 22.62
C ALA A 283 5.96 -14.67 23.34
N ASP A 284 5.40 -15.76 22.81
CA ASP A 284 5.58 -17.12 23.33
C ASP A 284 7.05 -17.58 23.25
N LEU A 285 7.81 -17.11 22.24
CA LEU A 285 9.25 -17.32 22.08
C LEU A 285 10.10 -16.34 22.92
N GLY A 286 9.50 -15.45 23.69
CA GLY A 286 10.16 -14.53 24.60
C GLY A 286 10.82 -13.33 23.93
N PHE A 287 10.34 -12.87 22.77
CA PHE A 287 10.82 -11.64 22.13
C PHE A 287 9.68 -10.76 21.61
N SER A 288 9.96 -9.46 21.46
CA SER A 288 9.05 -8.45 20.98
C SER A 288 9.57 -7.77 19.70
N ALA A 289 8.68 -7.04 19.06
CA ALA A 289 9.02 -6.20 17.93
C ALA A 289 9.92 -5.03 18.36
N GLU A 290 11.00 -4.81 17.63
CA GLU A 290 11.89 -3.66 17.80
C GLU A 290 12.20 -3.09 16.41
N PRO A 291 11.81 -1.83 16.12
CA PRO A 291 12.15 -1.20 14.85
C PRO A 291 13.66 -1.22 14.60
N GLY A 292 14.04 -1.63 13.40
CA GLY A 292 15.44 -1.74 13.02
C GLY A 292 15.60 -1.90 11.50
N PRO A 293 16.84 -1.89 10.99
CA PRO A 293 17.09 -2.11 9.57
C PRO A 293 16.66 -3.53 9.17
N VAL A 294 15.88 -3.62 8.09
CA VAL A 294 15.48 -4.90 7.48
C VAL A 294 16.25 -5.05 6.20
N GLU A 295 17.26 -5.93 6.21
CA GLU A 295 18.00 -6.30 5.00
C GLU A 295 17.06 -7.03 4.03
N PRO A 296 17.13 -6.75 2.70
CA PRO A 296 16.44 -7.56 1.72
C PRO A 296 16.99 -9.00 1.84
N SER A 297 16.09 -10.00 1.91
CA SER A 297 16.48 -11.41 1.97
C SER A 297 17.18 -11.83 0.67
N THR A 298 18.45 -11.52 0.53
CA THR A 298 19.33 -12.24 -0.38
C THR A 298 19.55 -13.60 0.28
N GLY A 299 18.91 -14.63 -0.23
CA GLY A 299 19.05 -15.99 0.29
C GLY A 299 20.46 -16.55 0.04
N HIS A 300 21.39 -16.16 0.87
CA HIS A 300 22.65 -16.86 1.18
C HIS A 300 23.18 -16.21 2.45
N SER A 301 22.88 -16.81 3.58
CA SER A 301 23.59 -16.55 4.83
C SER A 301 24.90 -17.34 4.74
N THR A 302 25.95 -16.67 4.32
CA THR A 302 27.31 -17.08 4.65
C THR A 302 27.72 -16.35 5.91
N ASP A 303 27.13 -16.71 7.04
CA ASP A 303 27.76 -16.52 8.34
C ASP A 303 28.81 -17.63 8.50
N GLU A 304 29.95 -17.39 7.90
CA GLU A 304 31.19 -18.07 8.32
C GLU A 304 31.64 -17.37 9.62
N PRO A 305 31.69 -18.09 10.75
CA PRO A 305 32.23 -17.50 11.96
C PRO A 305 33.75 -17.30 11.74
N THR A 306 34.19 -16.06 11.73
CA THR A 306 35.60 -15.68 11.79
C THR A 306 36.22 -16.34 13.00
N ARG A 307 36.83 -17.50 12.77
CA ARG A 307 37.70 -18.14 13.76
C ARG A 307 38.97 -17.31 13.87
N GLN A 308 39.12 -16.62 15.00
CA GLN A 308 40.42 -16.12 15.42
C GLN A 308 41.38 -17.32 15.53
N PRO A 309 42.61 -17.22 15.04
CA PRO A 309 43.62 -18.25 15.28
C PRO A 309 44.03 -18.23 16.75
N ALA A 310 43.58 -19.22 17.50
CA ALA A 310 44.12 -19.50 18.83
C ALA A 310 45.35 -20.34 18.68
N ASP A 311 46.41 -19.96 19.39
CA ASP A 311 47.71 -20.57 19.51
C ASP A 311 47.68 -22.10 19.62
N GLN A 312 48.44 -22.76 18.77
CA GLN A 312 48.72 -24.19 18.84
C GLN A 312 49.70 -24.49 19.96
N PRO A 313 49.42 -25.36 20.92
CA PRO A 313 50.44 -26.03 21.67
C PRO A 313 50.84 -27.34 20.96
N THR A 314 52.10 -27.42 20.60
CA THR A 314 52.84 -28.59 20.13
C THR A 314 52.68 -29.75 21.12
N ARG A 315 52.19 -30.92 20.69
CA ARG A 315 52.32 -32.19 21.40
C ARG A 315 52.82 -33.29 20.47
N GLN A 316 53.86 -33.93 20.93
CA GLN A 316 54.54 -35.10 20.35
C GLN A 316 53.66 -36.36 20.43
N PRO A 317 53.95 -37.37 19.58
CA PRO A 317 53.17 -38.59 19.47
C PRO A 317 53.56 -39.62 20.52
N ALA A 318 52.57 -40.34 21.06
CA ALA A 318 52.78 -41.60 21.81
C ALA A 318 51.77 -42.65 21.35
N ASP A 319 52.35 -43.73 20.88
CA ASP A 319 51.97 -45.13 20.90
C ASP A 319 50.60 -45.67 20.59
N GLN A 320 50.62 -46.54 19.62
CA GLN A 320 49.66 -47.53 19.19
C GLN A 320 49.20 -48.47 20.31
N SER A 321 47.98 -48.80 20.43
CA SER A 321 47.48 -50.07 20.96
C SER A 321 46.25 -50.54 20.26
N THR A 322 46.38 -51.68 19.68
CA THR A 322 45.53 -52.63 19.01
C THR A 322 44.41 -53.13 19.94
N SER A 323 43.13 -53.16 19.51
CA SER A 323 42.24 -54.25 19.87
C SER A 323 41.06 -54.34 18.86
N GLN A 324 40.90 -55.57 18.43
CA GLN A 324 39.96 -56.10 17.44
C GLN A 324 38.54 -56.37 18.01
N PRO A 325 37.61 -56.81 17.17
CA PRO A 325 36.16 -56.54 17.27
C PRO A 325 35.33 -57.71 17.86
N ALA A 326 34.13 -57.41 18.32
CA ALA A 326 33.15 -58.46 18.64
C ALA A 326 31.74 -58.09 18.14
N ASP A 327 31.27 -58.99 17.29
CA ASP A 327 29.94 -59.54 17.09
C ASP A 327 28.75 -58.69 16.66
N GLN A 328 28.39 -59.02 15.43
CA GLN A 328 27.07 -58.91 14.79
C GLN A 328 26.00 -59.68 15.55
N ARG A 329 24.83 -59.08 15.76
CA ARG A 329 23.60 -59.82 15.87
C ARG A 329 22.53 -59.18 15.00
N THR A 330 22.20 -59.92 13.95
CA THR A 330 21.08 -59.90 13.06
C THR A 330 19.73 -59.89 13.83
N ARG A 331 18.81 -59.05 13.47
CA ARG A 331 17.35 -59.26 13.65
C ARG A 331 16.62 -58.88 12.38
N GLN A 332 15.98 -59.88 11.82
CA GLN A 332 15.07 -59.83 10.67
C GLN A 332 13.68 -59.30 11.04
N PRO A 333 12.91 -58.88 10.03
CA PRO A 333 11.66 -58.12 10.19
C PRO A 333 10.41 -59.06 10.23
N ALA A 334 9.38 -58.58 10.91
CA ALA A 334 8.07 -59.27 10.93
C ALA A 334 7.02 -58.47 10.16
N ASP A 335 6.44 -59.14 9.22
CA ASP A 335 5.14 -59.17 8.59
C ASP A 335 4.21 -57.91 8.48
N GLN A 336 3.91 -57.59 7.23
CA GLN A 336 2.76 -56.82 6.78
C GLN A 336 1.52 -57.76 6.63
N PRO A 337 0.31 -57.26 6.89
CA PRO A 337 -0.89 -57.87 6.31
C PRO A 337 -1.38 -57.05 5.11
N THR A 338 -1.51 -57.78 4.02
CA THR A 338 -2.16 -57.47 2.76
C THR A 338 -3.70 -57.39 2.94
N SER A 339 -4.34 -56.41 2.39
CA SER A 339 -5.78 -56.46 2.07
C SER A 339 -6.02 -55.95 0.66
N GLN A 340 -6.57 -56.86 -0.14
CA GLN A 340 -6.97 -56.66 -1.54
C GLN A 340 -8.34 -55.99 -1.68
N PRO A 341 -8.68 -55.52 -2.89
CA PRO A 341 -9.78 -54.61 -3.16
C PRO A 341 -11.06 -55.33 -3.60
N ALA A 342 -12.21 -54.71 -3.35
CA ALA A 342 -13.50 -55.16 -3.84
C ALA A 342 -14.02 -54.25 -4.96
N ASP A 343 -14.36 -54.91 -6.01
CA ASP A 343 -15.18 -54.73 -7.21
C ASP A 343 -15.88 -53.40 -7.53
N HIS A 344 -15.65 -52.99 -8.78
CA HIS A 344 -16.46 -52.08 -9.59
C HIS A 344 -17.72 -52.73 -10.12
N PRO A 345 -18.79 -51.98 -10.40
CA PRO A 345 -19.56 -52.23 -11.61
C PRO A 345 -19.53 -51.07 -12.60
N THR A 346 -19.22 -51.47 -13.81
CA THR A 346 -19.30 -50.81 -15.10
C THR A 346 -20.69 -50.24 -15.38
N ARG A 347 -20.80 -49.02 -15.90
CA ARG A 347 -21.94 -48.61 -16.74
C ARG A 347 -21.48 -47.75 -17.92
N HIS A 348 -22.02 -48.14 -19.06
CA HIS A 348 -21.81 -47.78 -20.46
C HIS A 348 -22.01 -46.31 -20.80
N SER A 349 -21.12 -45.87 -21.65
CA SER A 349 -21.21 -45.17 -22.92
C SER A 349 -22.51 -44.47 -23.30
N THR A 350 -22.46 -43.18 -23.62
CA THR A 350 -23.10 -42.63 -24.82
C THR A 350 -22.45 -41.28 -25.21
N ASP A 351 -21.92 -41.27 -26.41
CA ASP A 351 -21.75 -40.23 -27.43
C ASP A 351 -21.41 -38.78 -27.06
N GLN A 352 -20.19 -38.42 -27.41
CA GLN A 352 -19.76 -37.06 -27.74
C GLN A 352 -20.06 -36.73 -29.21
N PRO A 353 -20.32 -35.48 -29.53
CA PRO A 353 -19.85 -34.92 -30.80
C PRO A 353 -18.73 -33.88 -30.57
N THR A 354 -17.65 -34.10 -31.26
CA THR A 354 -16.46 -33.27 -31.42
C THR A 354 -16.78 -31.98 -32.16
N PRO A 355 -16.32 -30.80 -31.72
CA PRO A 355 -16.19 -29.63 -32.61
C PRO A 355 -14.79 -29.57 -33.24
N GLN A 356 -14.77 -29.43 -34.58
CA GLN A 356 -13.58 -29.17 -35.38
C GLN A 356 -12.98 -27.81 -35.10
N PRO A 357 -11.65 -27.63 -35.18
CA PRO A 357 -11.00 -26.33 -35.05
C PRO A 357 -11.05 -25.55 -36.38
N ALA A 358 -11.43 -24.27 -36.29
CA ALA A 358 -11.42 -23.31 -37.40
C ALA A 358 -9.98 -22.93 -37.78
N ALA A 359 -9.75 -22.88 -39.11
CA ALA A 359 -8.50 -22.56 -39.73
C ALA A 359 -8.03 -21.10 -39.47
N HIS A 360 -6.79 -20.95 -39.06
CA HIS A 360 -6.08 -19.65 -39.05
C HIS A 360 -5.49 -19.34 -40.44
N PRO A 361 -5.57 -18.10 -40.92
CA PRO A 361 -4.88 -17.72 -42.14
C PRO A 361 -3.40 -17.45 -41.86
N THR A 362 -2.56 -18.12 -42.62
CA THR A 362 -1.11 -18.01 -42.72
C THR A 362 -0.73 -16.64 -43.25
N ARG A 363 0.04 -15.83 -42.51
CA ARG A 363 0.78 -14.70 -43.04
C ARG A 363 2.19 -15.12 -43.40
N GLN A 364 2.55 -14.94 -44.65
CA GLN A 364 3.89 -15.14 -45.17
C GLN A 364 4.88 -14.07 -44.60
N PRO A 365 6.14 -14.44 -44.37
CA PRO A 365 7.17 -13.47 -44.02
C PRO A 365 7.78 -12.85 -45.28
N ALA A 366 7.94 -11.51 -45.20
CA ALA A 366 8.59 -10.72 -46.24
C ALA A 366 10.12 -10.76 -46.08
N ASP A 367 10.79 -10.73 -47.21
CA ASP A 367 12.18 -10.81 -47.57
C ASP A 367 13.22 -10.23 -46.55
N GLN A 368 14.20 -11.07 -46.22
CA GLN A 368 15.48 -10.70 -45.65
C GLN A 368 16.38 -10.07 -46.73
N ARG A 369 16.74 -8.81 -46.53
CA ARG A 369 17.87 -8.19 -47.27
C ARG A 369 19.16 -8.49 -46.50
N THR A 370 20.02 -9.25 -47.17
CA THR A 370 21.42 -9.50 -46.83
C THR A 370 22.23 -8.19 -46.88
N SER A 371 22.84 -7.81 -45.79
CA SER A 371 23.87 -6.78 -45.71
C SER A 371 25.21 -7.46 -45.41
N GLN A 372 26.17 -7.28 -46.29
CA GLN A 372 27.55 -7.75 -46.18
C GLN A 372 28.30 -7.04 -45.04
N PRO A 373 29.27 -7.70 -44.40
CA PRO A 373 30.13 -7.08 -43.40
C PRO A 373 31.26 -6.29 -44.07
N ALA A 374 31.49 -5.07 -43.59
CA ALA A 374 32.61 -4.24 -43.94
C ALA A 374 33.85 -4.59 -43.08
N ASP A 375 34.99 -4.61 -43.79
CA ASP A 375 36.33 -4.93 -43.30
C ASP A 375 36.79 -4.06 -42.10
N HIS A 376 37.29 -4.70 -41.07
CA HIS A 376 38.05 -4.04 -40.02
C HIS A 376 39.54 -4.09 -40.31
N PRO A 377 40.29 -2.99 -40.23
CA PRO A 377 41.74 -3.02 -40.31
C PRO A 377 42.33 -3.37 -38.89
N THR A 378 43.24 -4.30 -38.92
CA THR A 378 44.11 -4.73 -37.83
C THR A 378 45.10 -3.65 -37.41
N PRO A 379 45.31 -3.31 -36.14
CA PRO A 379 46.42 -2.50 -35.68
C PRO A 379 47.67 -3.39 -35.42
N GLN A 380 48.79 -2.99 -35.96
CA GLN A 380 50.14 -3.55 -35.70
C GLN A 380 50.66 -3.10 -34.32
N PRO A 381 51.56 -3.88 -33.70
CA PRO A 381 52.17 -3.54 -32.42
C PRO A 381 53.34 -2.56 -32.58
N ALA A 382 53.31 -1.48 -31.80
CA ALA A 382 54.43 -0.55 -31.72
C ALA A 382 55.29 -0.83 -30.44
N ASP A 383 56.57 -0.67 -30.65
CA ASP A 383 57.72 -0.92 -29.84
C ASP A 383 57.71 -0.49 -28.40
N GLN A 384 58.33 -1.33 -27.55
CA GLN A 384 58.71 -1.05 -26.15
C GLN A 384 59.91 -0.12 -26.08
N PRO A 385 59.92 0.88 -25.19
CA PRO A 385 61.17 1.44 -24.68
C PRO A 385 61.51 0.95 -23.27
N THR A 386 62.75 0.73 -23.12
CA THR A 386 63.61 0.28 -22.07
C THR A 386 63.41 0.88 -20.67
N ARG A 387 63.60 0.02 -19.69
CA ARG A 387 63.64 0.27 -18.24
C ARG A 387 64.66 1.35 -17.82
N HIS A 388 64.23 2.26 -16.97
CA HIS A 388 65.11 2.89 -15.97
C HIS A 388 64.50 2.70 -14.58
N SER A 389 65.24 2.00 -13.76
CA SER A 389 65.06 1.84 -12.32
C SER A 389 65.34 3.17 -11.62
N MET A 390 64.39 3.63 -10.80
CA MET A 390 64.67 4.51 -9.66
C MET A 390 63.69 4.15 -8.53
N ASP A 391 64.31 3.66 -7.44
CA ASP A 391 63.71 3.50 -6.13
C ASP A 391 63.03 4.77 -5.65
N GLN A 392 61.70 4.70 -5.47
CA GLN A 392 60.99 5.57 -4.55
C GLN A 392 59.91 4.71 -3.90
N ALA A 393 59.98 4.63 -2.57
CA ALA A 393 58.98 4.00 -1.74
C ALA A 393 57.66 4.77 -1.86
N ASP A 394 56.66 4.14 -2.49
CA ASP A 394 55.30 4.58 -2.54
C ASP A 394 54.59 4.37 -1.20
N PRO A 395 53.88 5.35 -0.66
CA PRO A 395 53.01 5.14 0.50
C PRO A 395 51.86 4.22 0.10
N THR A 396 51.67 3.17 0.89
CA THR A 396 50.57 2.20 0.80
C THR A 396 49.23 2.90 0.53
N PRO A 397 48.47 2.54 -0.53
CA PRO A 397 47.14 3.09 -0.76
C PRO A 397 46.20 2.61 0.35
N THR A 398 45.69 3.53 1.11
CA THR A 398 44.56 3.32 2.01
C THR A 398 43.43 2.67 1.20
N PRO A 399 42.83 1.55 1.62
CA PRO A 399 41.73 0.96 0.89
C PRO A 399 40.57 1.95 0.85
N SER A 400 40.26 2.44 -0.34
CA SER A 400 39.02 3.21 -0.60
C SER A 400 37.83 2.37 -0.16
N PRO A 401 36.84 2.94 0.53
CA PRO A 401 35.65 2.19 0.92
C PRO A 401 34.98 1.65 -0.35
N THR A 402 34.86 0.34 -0.41
CA THR A 402 34.12 -0.36 -1.46
C THR A 402 32.74 0.26 -1.57
N PRO A 403 32.27 0.68 -2.75
CA PRO A 403 30.92 1.21 -2.90
C PRO A 403 29.93 0.15 -2.45
N THR A 404 29.26 0.40 -1.33
CA THR A 404 28.18 -0.44 -0.81
C THR A 404 27.13 -0.58 -1.92
N ALA A 405 26.82 -1.82 -2.30
CA ALA A 405 25.80 -2.12 -3.30
C ALA A 405 24.49 -1.37 -2.97
N PRO A 406 23.75 -0.87 -3.96
CA PRO A 406 22.52 -0.12 -3.73
C PRO A 406 21.53 -0.99 -2.95
N VAL A 407 21.25 -0.63 -1.70
CA VAL A 407 20.20 -1.25 -0.91
C VAL A 407 18.88 -0.76 -1.51
N THR A 408 18.16 -1.65 -2.20
CA THR A 408 16.81 -1.36 -2.65
C THR A 408 15.86 -1.46 -1.46
N PRO A 409 14.92 -0.50 -1.28
CA PRO A 409 13.97 -0.55 -0.18
C PRO A 409 13.11 -1.81 -0.29
N HIS A 410 12.75 -2.36 0.85
CA HIS A 410 11.85 -3.49 0.88
C HIS A 410 10.46 -3.05 0.32
N PRO A 411 9.86 -3.80 -0.63
CA PRO A 411 8.60 -3.39 -1.28
C PRO A 411 7.48 -3.03 -0.29
N LEU A 412 7.44 -3.71 0.86
CA LEU A 412 6.51 -3.42 1.93
C LEU A 412 6.74 -2.02 2.54
N GLN A 413 7.98 -1.61 2.77
CA GLN A 413 8.29 -0.28 3.32
C GLN A 413 7.78 0.83 2.39
N THR A 414 7.96 0.65 1.08
CA THR A 414 7.44 1.58 0.07
C THR A 414 5.91 1.65 0.11
N ALA A 415 5.22 0.51 0.18
CA ALA A 415 3.77 0.47 0.28
C ALA A 415 3.27 1.15 1.57
N LEU A 416 3.90 0.89 2.71
CA LEU A 416 3.55 1.50 3.99
C LEU A 416 3.78 3.02 4.00
N ALA A 417 4.90 3.48 3.43
CA ALA A 417 5.21 4.90 3.31
C ALA A 417 4.19 5.66 2.43
N ASP A 418 3.62 4.97 1.44
CA ASP A 418 2.62 5.52 0.51
C ASP A 418 1.21 5.65 1.12
N HIS A 419 0.92 4.95 2.21
CA HIS A 419 -0.42 4.88 2.79
C HIS A 419 -1.05 6.26 3.09
N PRO A 420 -0.35 7.24 3.71
CA PRO A 420 -0.94 8.57 3.96
C PRO A 420 -1.31 9.30 2.66
N ARG A 421 -0.50 9.16 1.61
CA ARG A 421 -0.78 9.74 0.29
C ARG A 421 -2.00 9.11 -0.37
N VAL A 422 -2.09 7.77 -0.32
CA VAL A 422 -3.24 7.05 -0.88
C VAL A 422 -4.51 7.43 -0.15
N LEU A 423 -4.47 7.54 1.18
CA LEU A 423 -5.62 7.92 1.99
C LEU A 423 -6.10 9.35 1.69
N ALA A 424 -5.16 10.29 1.57
CA ALA A 424 -5.47 11.66 1.16
C ALA A 424 -6.05 11.72 -0.27
N GLN A 425 -5.54 10.93 -1.21
CA GLN A 425 -6.08 10.82 -2.56
C GLN A 425 -7.47 10.17 -2.58
N ALA A 426 -7.69 9.13 -1.79
CA ALA A 426 -9.00 8.50 -1.65
C ALA A 426 -10.05 9.49 -1.11
N ALA A 427 -9.67 10.35 -0.17
CA ALA A 427 -10.51 11.45 0.31
C ALA A 427 -10.77 12.51 -0.76
N ALA A 428 -9.72 13.03 -1.41
CA ALA A 428 -9.83 14.09 -2.41
C ALA A 428 -10.70 13.69 -3.61
N HIS A 429 -10.57 12.44 -4.05
CA HIS A 429 -11.35 11.90 -5.17
C HIS A 429 -12.63 11.19 -4.75
N ARG A 430 -12.89 11.05 -3.44
CA ARG A 430 -14.04 10.29 -2.87
C ARG A 430 -14.09 8.85 -3.41
N ALA A 431 -12.94 8.23 -3.56
CA ALA A 431 -12.71 6.97 -4.27
C ALA A 431 -12.21 5.88 -3.29
N PRO A 432 -13.10 5.18 -2.56
CA PRO A 432 -12.74 4.15 -1.59
C PRO A 432 -12.03 2.94 -2.23
N ASP A 433 -12.24 2.70 -3.52
CA ASP A 433 -11.56 1.68 -4.31
C ASP A 433 -10.03 1.86 -4.34
N ARG A 434 -9.52 3.10 -4.26
CA ARG A 434 -8.09 3.38 -4.16
C ARG A 434 -7.52 2.82 -2.86
N LEU A 435 -8.23 3.01 -1.75
CA LEU A 435 -7.84 2.42 -0.47
C LEU A 435 -7.91 0.89 -0.52
N ALA A 436 -9.01 0.32 -1.05
CA ALA A 436 -9.17 -1.13 -1.16
C ALA A 436 -8.02 -1.78 -1.97
N ARG A 437 -7.66 -1.22 -3.13
CA ARG A 437 -6.52 -1.71 -3.93
C ARG A 437 -5.18 -1.54 -3.23
N HIS A 438 -5.01 -0.47 -2.48
CA HIS A 438 -3.80 -0.26 -1.70
C HIS A 438 -3.65 -1.32 -0.59
N LEU A 439 -4.73 -1.68 0.10
CA LEU A 439 -4.69 -2.76 1.10
C LEU A 439 -4.28 -4.10 0.49
N VAL A 440 -4.72 -4.39 -0.75
CA VAL A 440 -4.25 -5.58 -1.48
C VAL A 440 -2.74 -5.49 -1.74
N ALA A 441 -2.24 -4.34 -2.19
CA ALA A 441 -0.80 -4.15 -2.42
C ALA A 441 0.03 -4.31 -1.13
N VAL A 442 -0.45 -3.80 0.00
CA VAL A 442 0.20 -4.00 1.32
C VAL A 442 0.18 -5.49 1.71
N ALA A 443 -0.96 -6.17 1.51
CA ALA A 443 -1.08 -7.60 1.80
C ALA A 443 -0.12 -8.43 0.93
N ASP A 444 -0.05 -8.16 -0.37
CA ASP A 444 0.85 -8.84 -1.30
C ASP A 444 2.34 -8.61 -0.95
N ALA A 445 2.67 -7.41 -0.44
CA ALA A 445 4.03 -7.08 -0.04
C ALA A 445 4.44 -7.67 1.32
N VAL A 446 3.50 -7.86 2.26
CA VAL A 446 3.81 -8.40 3.59
C VAL A 446 3.86 -9.93 3.60
N LEU A 447 3.04 -10.62 2.81
CA LEU A 447 2.93 -12.08 2.83
C LEU A 447 4.27 -12.82 2.67
N PRO A 448 5.18 -12.44 1.74
CA PRO A 448 6.50 -13.06 1.62
C PRO A 448 7.37 -12.87 2.87
N LEU A 449 7.29 -11.70 3.53
CA LEU A 449 8.05 -11.39 4.73
C LEU A 449 7.65 -12.32 5.90
N LEU A 450 6.36 -12.68 6.02
CA LEU A 450 5.84 -13.43 7.16
C LEU A 450 6.50 -14.81 7.32
N ALA A 451 7.07 -15.38 6.24
CA ALA A 451 7.76 -16.67 6.28
C ALA A 451 9.13 -16.63 6.99
N VAL A 452 9.70 -15.44 7.19
CA VAL A 452 11.04 -15.23 7.74
C VAL A 452 11.08 -14.34 8.98
N VAL A 453 9.93 -14.08 9.59
CA VAL A 453 9.80 -13.25 10.79
C VAL A 453 10.27 -13.99 12.04
N LEU A 454 9.93 -15.28 12.17
CA LEU A 454 10.26 -16.07 13.34
C LEU A 454 11.55 -16.87 13.10
N PRO A 455 12.35 -17.11 14.15
CA PRO A 455 13.52 -17.98 14.09
C PRO A 455 13.12 -19.42 13.73
N ARG A 456 13.97 -20.15 13.04
CA ARG A 456 13.73 -21.53 12.60
C ARG A 456 14.55 -22.53 13.38
N GLY A 457 13.93 -23.63 13.81
CA GLY A 457 14.61 -24.71 14.52
C GLY A 457 15.28 -24.26 15.82
N ALA A 458 16.59 -24.43 15.95
CA ALA A 458 17.38 -24.05 17.13
C ALA A 458 17.91 -22.59 17.09
N GLU A 459 17.53 -21.81 16.10
CA GLU A 459 17.94 -20.41 15.96
C GLU A 459 17.38 -19.56 17.11
N LYS A 460 18.22 -18.67 17.67
CA LYS A 460 17.77 -17.72 18.70
C LYS A 460 17.22 -16.44 18.06
N PRO A 461 16.23 -15.79 18.70
CA PRO A 461 15.74 -14.49 18.25
C PRO A 461 16.88 -13.47 18.11
N SER A 462 17.05 -12.92 16.92
CA SER A 462 18.08 -11.93 16.57
C SER A 462 17.43 -10.53 16.41
N ALA A 463 18.26 -9.48 16.30
CA ALA A 463 17.79 -8.13 15.98
C ALA A 463 17.03 -8.10 14.65
N ALA A 464 17.45 -8.90 13.66
CA ALA A 464 16.77 -9.01 12.37
C ALA A 464 15.34 -9.59 12.51
N HIS A 465 15.13 -10.59 13.39
CA HIS A 465 13.79 -11.12 13.67
C HIS A 465 12.89 -10.06 14.31
N ARG A 466 13.40 -9.29 15.28
CA ARG A 466 12.68 -8.20 15.94
C ARG A 466 12.30 -7.09 14.95
N ALA A 467 13.22 -6.71 14.07
CA ALA A 467 12.97 -5.71 13.04
C ALA A 467 11.94 -6.17 12.00
N ARG A 468 12.00 -7.43 11.56
CA ARG A 468 11.01 -8.02 10.65
C ARG A 468 9.63 -8.13 11.31
N LEU A 469 9.59 -8.47 12.61
CA LEU A 469 8.35 -8.49 13.37
C LEU A 469 7.74 -7.08 13.47
N ALA A 470 8.55 -6.06 13.78
CA ALA A 470 8.10 -4.67 13.83
C ALA A 470 7.52 -4.20 12.49
N LEU A 471 8.16 -4.56 11.39
CA LEU A 471 7.67 -4.26 10.05
C LEU A 471 6.35 -5.01 9.72
N ALA A 472 6.22 -6.27 10.16
CA ALA A 472 4.98 -7.04 10.01
C ALA A 472 3.83 -6.46 10.84
N GLU A 473 4.09 -6.04 12.09
CA GLU A 473 3.10 -5.37 12.96
C GLU A 473 2.66 -4.02 12.37
N ALA A 474 3.61 -3.25 11.81
CA ALA A 474 3.29 -2.01 11.10
C ALA A 474 2.36 -2.24 9.91
N ALA A 475 2.59 -3.31 9.13
CA ALA A 475 1.68 -3.70 8.06
C ALA A 475 0.30 -4.10 8.61
N GLY A 476 0.26 -4.86 9.71
CA GLY A 476 -0.98 -5.21 10.40
C GLY A 476 -1.80 -3.99 10.80
N ALA A 477 -1.15 -2.96 11.37
CA ALA A 477 -1.81 -1.71 11.75
C ALA A 477 -2.44 -0.99 10.55
N VAL A 478 -1.72 -0.90 9.43
CA VAL A 478 -2.22 -0.28 8.18
C VAL A 478 -3.40 -1.07 7.61
N LEU A 479 -3.33 -2.42 7.60
CA LEU A 479 -4.42 -3.27 7.11
C LEU A 479 -5.67 -3.12 7.97
N ALA A 480 -5.54 -3.13 9.30
CA ALA A 480 -6.66 -2.97 10.23
C ALA A 480 -7.32 -1.58 10.08
N GLY A 481 -6.51 -0.51 10.07
CA GLY A 481 -7.01 0.85 9.89
C GLY A 481 -7.74 1.04 8.57
N GLY A 482 -7.16 0.53 7.48
CA GLY A 482 -7.78 0.62 6.15
C GLY A 482 -9.09 -0.17 6.03
N LEU A 483 -9.14 -1.40 6.55
CA LEU A 483 -10.37 -2.20 6.61
C LEU A 483 -11.46 -1.49 7.42
N SER A 484 -11.12 -0.92 8.58
CA SER A 484 -12.04 -0.14 9.41
C SER A 484 -12.63 1.06 8.66
N LEU A 485 -11.82 1.78 7.87
CA LEU A 485 -12.32 2.88 7.02
C LEU A 485 -13.28 2.41 5.94
N LEU A 486 -13.09 1.21 5.41
CA LEU A 486 -14.04 0.57 4.49
C LEU A 486 -15.26 -0.02 5.21
N GLY A 487 -15.28 -0.02 6.54
CA GLY A 487 -16.34 -0.60 7.38
C GLY A 487 -16.33 -2.12 7.38
N ILE A 488 -15.17 -2.72 7.16
CA ILE A 488 -14.90 -4.16 7.11
C ILE A 488 -14.13 -4.55 8.35
N ASP A 489 -14.48 -5.68 8.95
CA ASP A 489 -13.82 -6.15 10.15
C ASP A 489 -12.47 -6.79 9.82
N ALA A 490 -11.49 -6.51 10.70
CA ALA A 490 -10.15 -7.10 10.67
C ALA A 490 -10.07 -8.20 11.74
N PRO A 491 -10.39 -9.48 11.42
CA PRO A 491 -10.39 -10.55 12.41
C PRO A 491 -8.96 -10.99 12.74
N GLU A 492 -8.69 -11.21 14.02
CA GLU A 492 -7.38 -11.72 14.47
C GLU A 492 -7.17 -13.22 14.16
N HIS A 493 -8.26 -13.92 13.84
CA HIS A 493 -8.30 -15.33 13.47
C HIS A 493 -9.16 -15.51 12.22
N LEU A 494 -8.75 -16.38 11.31
CA LEU A 494 -9.47 -16.78 10.10
C LEU A 494 -9.67 -18.29 10.10
#